data_bca3f7e9ecdbb7ee577222a8ce0c41c7
#
_entry.id   bca3f7e9ecdbb7ee577222a8ce0c41c7
#
_cell.length_a   1.000
_cell.length_b   1.000
_cell.length_c   1.000
_cell.angle_alpha   90.00
_cell.angle_beta   90.00
_cell.angle_gamma   90.00
#
_symmetry.space_group_name_H-M   'P 1'
#
loop_
_entity.id
_entity.type
_entity.pdbx_description
1 polymer ?
#
loop_
_entity_poly.entity_id
_entity_poly.type
_entity_poly.pdbx_seq_one_letter_code
_entity_poly.pdbx_strand_id
1 'polypeptide(L)'
;MTTRRPPQEASPLAAEADPSPEIQYLVEPERRMSDLSSEKPDGAKRFSTRGNWHMRPRVGIMGGTFDPIHNGHLVAASEVAWVYDLDEVIFVPTGRPVFKLDKQVTNAEDRYLMTVIATASNPKFTVSRVDIDRPGVTYTIDTLRDLRSQHPDAELFFITGADAVAEIME
;
A
#
# COMPACT_ATOMS: atom_id res chain seq x y z
N MET A 1 -67.23 -12.98 0.66
CA MET A 1 -66.65 -11.73 1.23
C MET A 1 -65.25 -12.06 1.73
N THR A 2 -64.25 -11.73 0.93
CA THR A 2 -62.86 -12.05 1.21
C THR A 2 -62.12 -10.74 1.49
N THR A 3 -61.83 -10.47 2.75
CA THR A 3 -61.11 -9.26 3.17
C THR A 3 -59.63 -9.43 2.94
N ARG A 4 -59.09 -8.63 2.01
CA ARG A 4 -57.65 -8.51 1.76
C ARG A 4 -57.03 -7.64 2.86
N ARG A 5 -55.95 -8.16 3.50
CA ARG A 5 -55.09 -7.46 4.44
C ARG A 5 -54.16 -6.53 3.66
N PRO A 6 -53.92 -5.27 4.08
CA PRO A 6 -52.99 -4.38 3.41
C PRO A 6 -51.53 -4.80 3.70
N PRO A 7 -50.57 -4.46 2.82
CA PRO A 7 -49.18 -4.79 3.01
C PRO A 7 -48.57 -3.90 4.11
N GLN A 8 -47.79 -4.54 4.98
CA GLN A 8 -46.96 -3.88 6.00
C GLN A 8 -45.82 -3.12 5.33
N GLU A 9 -45.76 -1.82 5.60
CA GLU A 9 -44.61 -0.96 5.22
C GLU A 9 -43.35 -1.40 5.98
N ALA A 10 -42.34 -1.78 5.23
CA ALA A 10 -40.99 -2.03 5.76
C ALA A 10 -40.32 -0.68 6.07
N SER A 11 -39.99 -0.48 7.33
CA SER A 11 -39.16 0.62 7.80
C SER A 11 -37.79 0.55 7.13
N PRO A 12 -37.21 1.65 6.61
CA PRO A 12 -35.83 1.65 6.14
C PRO A 12 -34.88 1.63 7.34
N LEU A 13 -34.14 0.53 7.49
CA LEU A 13 -32.95 0.51 8.31
C LEU A 13 -31.96 1.49 7.68
N ALA A 14 -31.73 2.61 8.37
CA ALA A 14 -30.62 3.50 8.10
C ALA A 14 -29.33 2.71 8.33
N ALA A 15 -28.69 2.30 7.25
CA ALA A 15 -27.31 1.84 7.31
C ALA A 15 -26.45 3.05 7.65
N GLU A 16 -25.96 3.11 8.89
CA GLU A 16 -24.85 3.99 9.25
C GLU A 16 -23.68 3.62 8.34
N ALA A 17 -23.31 4.55 7.47
CA ALA A 17 -22.15 4.43 6.63
C ALA A 17 -20.92 4.46 7.56
N ASP A 18 -20.25 3.31 7.64
CA ASP A 18 -18.89 3.21 8.20
C ASP A 18 -17.99 4.22 7.47
N PRO A 19 -17.33 5.16 8.15
CA PRO A 19 -16.43 6.09 7.48
C PRO A 19 -15.22 5.29 6.98
N SER A 20 -15.27 4.94 5.71
CA SER A 20 -14.14 4.31 5.02
C SER A 20 -12.89 5.15 5.23
N PRO A 21 -11.76 4.58 5.67
CA PRO A 21 -10.53 5.33 5.81
C PRO A 21 -10.15 5.95 4.46
N GLU A 22 -9.90 7.25 4.45
CA GLU A 22 -9.42 7.95 3.25
C GLU A 22 -8.09 7.33 2.81
N ILE A 23 -8.14 6.51 1.77
CA ILE A 23 -6.96 6.01 1.07
C ILE A 23 -6.64 7.06 0.01
N GLN A 24 -5.60 7.86 0.23
CA GLN A 24 -5.16 8.83 -0.75
C GLN A 24 -4.39 8.09 -1.86
N TYR A 25 -4.98 8.10 -3.06
CA TYR A 25 -4.30 7.66 -4.28
C TYR A 25 -3.50 8.84 -4.83
N LEU A 26 -2.18 8.78 -4.71
CA LEU A 26 -1.29 9.76 -5.33
C LEU A 26 -1.08 9.37 -6.79
N VAL A 27 -1.91 9.89 -7.67
CA VAL A 27 -1.65 9.92 -9.11
C VAL A 27 -1.03 11.28 -9.41
N GLU A 28 0.30 11.36 -9.44
CA GLU A 28 0.99 12.54 -9.95
C GLU A 28 0.96 12.52 -11.47
N PRO A 29 0.47 13.61 -12.14
CA PRO A 29 0.64 13.74 -13.58
C PRO A 29 2.12 14.06 -13.88
N GLU A 30 2.77 13.16 -14.60
CA GLU A 30 3.97 13.35 -15.43
C GLU A 30 5.01 14.41 -14.97
N ARG A 31 5.56 14.32 -13.78
CA ARG A 31 6.89 14.90 -13.53
C ARG A 31 7.94 13.90 -13.99
N ARG A 32 8.67 14.25 -15.05
CA ARG A 32 9.78 13.43 -15.53
C ARG A 32 10.84 13.32 -14.42
N MET A 33 11.39 12.12 -14.24
CA MET A 33 12.51 11.85 -13.32
C MET A 33 13.70 12.83 -13.50
N SER A 34 13.84 13.46 -14.70
CA SER A 34 14.84 14.47 -14.99
C SER A 34 14.66 15.77 -14.20
N ASP A 35 13.46 16.08 -13.75
CA ASP A 35 13.16 17.37 -13.09
C ASP A 35 13.43 17.31 -11.58
N LEU A 36 13.57 16.11 -11.02
CA LEU A 36 13.90 15.90 -9.60
C LEU A 36 15.40 15.99 -9.31
N SER A 37 16.25 15.92 -10.34
CA SER A 37 17.72 15.93 -10.17
C SER A 37 18.34 17.30 -10.05
N SER A 38 17.61 18.39 -10.30
CA SER A 38 18.16 19.76 -10.34
C SER A 38 17.97 20.56 -9.06
N GLU A 39 17.12 20.15 -8.14
CA GLU A 39 16.98 20.79 -6.83
C GLU A 39 17.67 19.97 -5.74
N LYS A 40 19.01 20.04 -5.69
CA LYS A 40 19.73 19.71 -4.46
C LYS A 40 19.51 20.87 -3.49
N PRO A 41 18.78 20.68 -2.38
CA PRO A 41 18.85 21.66 -1.31
C PRO A 41 20.25 21.62 -0.74
N ASP A 42 20.88 22.79 -0.73
CA ASP A 42 22.16 23.09 -0.12
C ASP A 42 22.27 22.42 1.26
N GLY A 43 23.43 21.86 1.58
CA GLY A 43 23.80 20.98 2.69
C GLY A 43 23.32 21.27 4.12
N ALA A 44 22.10 21.69 4.29
CA ALA A 44 21.45 21.85 5.57
C ALA A 44 20.93 20.48 6.04
N LYS A 45 21.58 19.94 7.08
CA LYS A 45 21.01 18.90 7.92
C LYS A 45 19.55 19.25 8.22
N ARG A 46 18.61 18.58 7.56
CA ARG A 46 17.22 18.64 7.95
C ARG A 46 17.08 17.91 9.28
N PHE A 47 17.46 18.55 10.35
CA PHE A 47 16.81 18.31 11.61
C PHE A 47 15.36 18.74 11.38
N SER A 48 14.43 17.81 11.49
CA SER A 48 13.01 18.13 11.57
C SER A 48 12.80 19.08 12.73
N THR A 49 12.84 20.38 12.45
CA THR A 49 12.49 21.44 13.40
C THR A 49 11.00 21.75 13.38
N ARG A 50 10.19 20.86 12.81
CA ARG A 50 8.75 20.89 13.07
C ARG A 50 8.53 20.25 14.42
N GLY A 51 8.20 21.09 15.39
CA GLY A 51 7.78 20.66 16.72
C GLY A 51 6.75 19.55 16.59
N ASN A 52 7.06 18.41 17.15
CA ASN A 52 6.41 17.12 16.94
C ASN A 52 5.08 17.02 17.73
N TRP A 53 4.17 17.95 17.44
CA TRP A 53 2.84 17.97 18.03
C TRP A 53 1.88 17.26 17.08
N HIS A 54 1.75 15.94 17.19
CA HIS A 54 0.77 15.11 16.46
C HIS A 54 1.07 14.75 15.01
N MET A 55 2.31 14.54 14.63
CA MET A 55 2.58 13.93 13.33
C MET A 55 2.34 12.42 13.44
N ARG A 56 1.29 11.95 12.76
CA ARG A 56 1.07 10.52 12.57
C ARG A 56 2.26 9.93 11.81
N PRO A 57 2.74 8.73 12.16
CA PRO A 57 3.73 8.04 11.35
C PRO A 57 3.27 7.94 9.89
N ARG A 58 4.18 8.18 8.94
CA ARG A 58 3.90 8.11 7.51
C ARG A 58 4.50 6.84 6.96
N VAL A 59 3.65 5.89 6.58
CA VAL A 59 4.05 4.53 6.23
C VAL A 59 3.70 4.25 4.77
N GLY A 60 4.72 3.98 3.95
CA GLY A 60 4.55 3.49 2.58
C GLY A 60 4.26 1.99 2.57
N ILE A 61 3.38 1.56 1.68
CA ILE A 61 3.07 0.15 1.46
C ILE A 61 3.38 -0.16 0.00
N MET A 62 4.40 -0.97 -0.26
CA MET A 62 4.74 -1.42 -1.60
C MET A 62 4.36 -2.89 -1.76
N GLY A 63 3.20 -3.14 -2.37
CA GLY A 63 2.75 -4.47 -2.74
C GLY A 63 3.35 -4.92 -4.08
N GLY A 64 3.63 -6.20 -4.20
CA GLY A 64 4.12 -6.75 -5.46
C GLY A 64 4.36 -8.25 -5.42
N THR A 65 4.41 -8.88 -6.59
CA THR A 65 4.78 -10.30 -6.67
C THR A 65 6.24 -10.50 -6.27
N PHE A 66 7.13 -9.54 -6.60
CA PHE A 66 8.58 -9.59 -6.37
C PHE A 66 9.20 -10.91 -6.82
N ASP A 67 9.08 -11.21 -8.11
CA ASP A 67 9.52 -12.47 -8.71
C ASP A 67 10.51 -12.25 -9.87
N PRO A 68 11.76 -11.86 -9.56
CA PRO A 68 12.28 -11.47 -8.25
C PRO A 68 12.07 -9.97 -7.93
N ILE A 69 12.32 -9.59 -6.69
CA ILE A 69 12.59 -8.19 -6.33
C ILE A 69 13.86 -7.71 -7.04
N HIS A 70 13.90 -6.45 -7.45
CA HIS A 70 15.06 -5.87 -8.15
C HIS A 70 15.27 -4.40 -7.79
N ASN A 71 16.39 -3.84 -8.24
CA ASN A 71 16.78 -2.46 -7.92
C ASN A 71 15.71 -1.42 -8.27
N GLY A 72 14.92 -1.63 -9.32
CA GLY A 72 13.81 -0.74 -9.69
C GLY A 72 12.79 -0.57 -8.56
N HIS A 73 12.45 -1.65 -7.86
CA HIS A 73 11.56 -1.58 -6.70
C HIS A 73 12.21 -0.79 -5.54
N LEU A 74 13.49 -1.04 -5.24
CA LEU A 74 14.20 -0.39 -4.14
C LEU A 74 14.39 1.10 -4.38
N VAL A 75 14.72 1.47 -5.62
CA VAL A 75 14.88 2.88 -6.01
C VAL A 75 13.54 3.59 -5.92
N ALA A 76 12.48 3.03 -6.51
CA ALA A 76 11.14 3.62 -6.44
C ALA A 76 10.68 3.82 -4.98
N ALA A 77 10.88 2.82 -4.12
CA ALA A 77 10.55 2.93 -2.70
C ALA A 77 11.36 4.02 -2.01
N SER A 78 12.66 4.14 -2.31
CA SER A 78 13.54 5.17 -1.73
C SER A 78 13.14 6.57 -2.17
N GLU A 79 12.84 6.76 -3.45
CA GLU A 79 12.43 8.05 -4.00
C GLU A 79 11.08 8.50 -3.42
N VAL A 80 10.10 7.60 -3.36
CA VAL A 80 8.80 7.89 -2.74
C VAL A 80 8.97 8.21 -1.25
N ALA A 81 9.78 7.43 -0.52
CA ALA A 81 10.05 7.68 0.89
C ALA A 81 10.69 9.05 1.11
N TRP A 82 11.57 9.48 0.20
CA TRP A 82 12.18 10.81 0.26
C TRP A 82 11.20 11.94 -0.07
N VAL A 83 10.47 11.81 -1.18
CA VAL A 83 9.55 12.86 -1.66
C VAL A 83 8.41 13.10 -0.68
N TYR A 84 7.86 12.03 -0.13
CA TYR A 84 6.70 12.10 0.79
C TYR A 84 7.10 12.06 2.27
N ASP A 85 8.39 12.14 2.59
CA ASP A 85 8.92 12.14 3.97
C ASP A 85 8.35 10.96 4.80
N LEU A 86 8.40 9.75 4.19
CA LEU A 86 7.92 8.55 4.87
C LEU A 86 8.89 8.12 5.96
N ASP A 87 8.34 7.69 7.08
CA ASP A 87 9.11 7.13 8.20
C ASP A 87 9.55 5.70 7.91
N GLU A 88 8.70 4.94 7.22
CA GLU A 88 8.90 3.53 6.89
C GLU A 88 8.29 3.20 5.53
N VAL A 89 8.85 2.18 4.85
CA VAL A 89 8.22 1.52 3.70
C VAL A 89 8.13 0.03 3.96
N ILE A 90 6.92 -0.49 3.98
CA ILE A 90 6.62 -1.91 4.16
C ILE A 90 6.49 -2.57 2.80
N PHE A 91 7.38 -3.49 2.47
CA PHE A 91 7.26 -4.34 1.30
C PHE A 91 6.34 -5.52 1.61
N VAL A 92 5.38 -5.77 0.73
CA VAL A 92 4.40 -6.85 0.91
C VAL A 92 4.46 -7.79 -0.29
N PRO A 93 5.26 -8.85 -0.22
CA PRO A 93 5.26 -9.89 -1.25
C PRO A 93 3.89 -10.57 -1.30
N THR A 94 3.24 -10.54 -2.47
CA THR A 94 1.93 -11.15 -2.68
C THR A 94 1.99 -12.65 -2.43
N GLY A 95 1.11 -13.20 -1.62
CA GLY A 95 1.03 -14.62 -1.33
C GLY A 95 0.65 -15.40 -2.60
N ARG A 96 -0.61 -15.29 -3.02
CA ARG A 96 -1.15 -15.95 -4.21
C ARG A 96 -1.78 -14.91 -5.13
N PRO A 97 -1.03 -14.40 -6.15
CA PRO A 97 -1.51 -13.32 -7.00
C PRO A 97 -2.67 -13.75 -7.89
N VAL A 98 -3.75 -12.96 -7.92
CA VAL A 98 -4.97 -13.23 -8.73
C VAL A 98 -4.65 -13.28 -10.21
N PHE A 99 -3.89 -12.31 -10.71
CA PHE A 99 -3.63 -12.13 -12.16
C PHE A 99 -2.55 -13.05 -12.73
N LYS A 100 -1.97 -13.94 -11.92
CA LYS A 100 -0.90 -14.86 -12.32
C LYS A 100 -1.22 -16.33 -12.03
N LEU A 101 -2.49 -16.69 -11.89
CA LEU A 101 -2.90 -18.06 -11.58
C LEU A 101 -2.45 -19.07 -12.65
N ASP A 102 -2.33 -18.63 -13.90
CA ASP A 102 -1.89 -19.45 -15.04
C ASP A 102 -0.39 -19.35 -15.34
N LYS A 103 0.36 -18.56 -14.57
CA LYS A 103 1.81 -18.39 -14.73
C LYS A 103 2.55 -19.11 -13.61
N GLN A 104 3.67 -19.72 -13.98
CA GLN A 104 4.58 -20.29 -12.99
C GLN A 104 5.23 -19.12 -12.22
N VAL A 105 4.86 -18.97 -10.96
CA VAL A 105 5.41 -17.97 -10.04
C VAL A 105 6.25 -18.70 -8.99
N THR A 106 7.41 -18.14 -8.65
CA THR A 106 8.28 -18.66 -7.60
C THR A 106 7.52 -18.77 -6.27
N ASN A 107 7.88 -19.75 -5.46
CA ASN A 107 7.27 -19.96 -4.14
C ASN A 107 7.24 -18.64 -3.32
N ALA A 108 6.15 -18.40 -2.61
CA ALA A 108 5.96 -17.17 -1.84
C ALA A 108 7.04 -16.99 -0.76
N GLU A 109 7.48 -18.07 -0.11
CA GLU A 109 8.55 -18.02 0.89
C GLU A 109 9.89 -17.60 0.28
N ASP A 110 10.23 -18.11 -0.90
CA ASP A 110 11.47 -17.73 -1.58
C ASP A 110 11.45 -16.27 -1.99
N ARG A 111 10.31 -15.77 -2.49
CA ARG A 111 10.12 -14.36 -2.85
C ARG A 111 10.18 -13.45 -1.61
N TYR A 112 9.62 -13.89 -0.50
CA TYR A 112 9.73 -13.21 0.78
C TYR A 112 11.19 -13.10 1.24
N LEU A 113 11.93 -14.21 1.23
CA LEU A 113 13.33 -14.23 1.64
C LEU A 113 14.20 -13.34 0.73
N MET A 114 13.99 -13.39 -0.59
CA MET A 114 14.67 -12.48 -1.52
C MET A 114 14.37 -11.02 -1.19
N THR A 115 13.13 -10.70 -0.84
CA THR A 115 12.72 -9.34 -0.48
C THR A 115 13.38 -8.88 0.82
N VAL A 116 13.41 -9.74 1.84
CA VAL A 116 14.10 -9.47 3.12
C VAL A 116 15.58 -9.16 2.89
N ILE A 117 16.27 -10.00 2.09
CA ILE A 117 17.70 -9.81 1.79
C ILE A 117 17.92 -8.48 1.05
N ALA A 118 17.09 -8.20 0.04
CA ALA A 118 17.24 -7.01 -0.79
C ALA A 118 16.99 -5.70 -0.03
N THR A 119 16.11 -5.71 0.97
CA THR A 119 15.73 -4.53 1.75
C THR A 119 16.61 -4.31 2.99
N ALA A 120 17.38 -5.31 3.42
CA ALA A 120 18.09 -5.32 4.70
C ALA A 120 19.07 -4.15 4.90
N SER A 121 19.58 -3.55 3.83
CA SER A 121 20.54 -2.43 3.93
C SER A 121 19.90 -1.07 4.20
N ASN A 122 18.58 -0.94 4.07
CA ASN A 122 17.87 0.31 4.31
C ASN A 122 17.04 0.23 5.60
N PRO A 123 17.38 1.01 6.64
CA PRO A 123 16.69 0.95 7.94
C PRO A 123 15.23 1.40 7.91
N LYS A 124 14.80 2.06 6.84
CA LYS A 124 13.40 2.45 6.64
C LYS A 124 12.56 1.35 5.96
N PHE A 125 13.19 0.28 5.48
CA PHE A 125 12.50 -0.78 4.75
C PHE A 125 12.24 -1.97 5.65
N THR A 126 11.00 -2.42 5.66
CA THR A 126 10.56 -3.64 6.34
C THR A 126 9.81 -4.54 5.37
N VAL A 127 9.61 -5.80 5.73
CA VAL A 127 8.89 -6.76 4.90
C VAL A 127 7.80 -7.42 5.73
N SER A 128 6.57 -7.33 5.26
CA SER A 128 5.41 -7.95 5.91
C SER A 128 5.05 -9.28 5.26
N ARG A 129 4.63 -10.23 6.08
CA ARG A 129 4.11 -11.54 5.66
C ARG A 129 2.60 -11.57 5.50
N VAL A 130 1.91 -10.45 5.69
CA VAL A 130 0.46 -10.37 5.78
C VAL A 130 -0.28 -11.11 4.65
N ASP A 131 0.24 -11.04 3.43
CA ASP A 131 -0.35 -11.71 2.26
C ASP A 131 0.07 -13.17 2.13
N ILE A 132 1.27 -13.52 2.59
CA ILE A 132 1.79 -14.89 2.55
C ILE A 132 1.05 -15.77 3.57
N ASP A 133 0.80 -15.22 4.75
CA ASP A 133 0.15 -15.93 5.86
C ASP A 133 -1.38 -15.98 5.68
N ARG A 134 -1.95 -15.15 4.79
CA ARG A 134 -3.38 -15.18 4.46
C ARG A 134 -3.71 -16.37 3.58
N PRO A 135 -4.70 -17.22 3.96
CA PRO A 135 -5.14 -18.31 3.11
C PRO A 135 -5.89 -17.78 1.88
N GLY A 136 -5.63 -18.41 0.73
CA GLY A 136 -6.35 -18.12 -0.52
C GLY A 136 -5.67 -17.07 -1.40
N VAL A 137 -6.47 -16.41 -2.20
CA VAL A 137 -6.03 -15.40 -3.17
C VAL A 137 -5.86 -14.06 -2.48
N THR A 138 -4.84 -13.30 -2.87
CA THR A 138 -4.51 -12.01 -2.29
C THR A 138 -5.09 -10.87 -3.10
N TYR A 139 -5.88 -10.01 -2.46
CA TYR A 139 -6.37 -8.76 -3.02
C TYR A 139 -5.74 -7.57 -2.31
N THR A 140 -5.39 -6.54 -3.06
CA THR A 140 -4.79 -5.31 -2.53
C THR A 140 -5.59 -4.68 -1.41
N ILE A 141 -6.92 -4.67 -1.53
CA ILE A 141 -7.80 -4.08 -0.51
C ILE A 141 -7.71 -4.79 0.85
N ASP A 142 -7.55 -6.11 0.85
CA ASP A 142 -7.43 -6.87 2.09
C ASP A 142 -6.07 -6.64 2.74
N THR A 143 -5.01 -6.54 1.94
CA THR A 143 -3.68 -6.14 2.40
C THR A 143 -3.71 -4.77 3.09
N LEU A 144 -4.35 -3.78 2.46
CA LEU A 144 -4.45 -2.43 3.03
C LEU A 144 -5.29 -2.40 4.31
N ARG A 145 -6.36 -3.19 4.41
CA ARG A 145 -7.17 -3.32 5.64
C ARG A 145 -6.38 -3.93 6.79
N ASP A 146 -5.63 -4.99 6.52
CA ASP A 146 -4.82 -5.66 7.54
C ASP A 146 -3.71 -4.72 8.05
N LEU A 147 -3.01 -4.04 7.13
CA LEU A 147 -1.98 -3.08 7.51
C LEU A 147 -2.56 -1.84 8.21
N ARG A 148 -3.76 -1.38 7.84
CA ARG A 148 -4.46 -0.34 8.58
C ARG A 148 -4.74 -0.77 10.03
N SER A 149 -5.13 -2.02 10.23
CA SER A 149 -5.38 -2.56 11.58
C SER A 149 -4.11 -2.66 12.42
N GLN A 150 -2.96 -2.94 11.77
CA GLN A 150 -1.65 -3.00 12.43
C GLN A 150 -1.07 -1.61 12.72
N HIS A 151 -1.42 -0.60 11.92
CA HIS A 151 -0.93 0.77 12.02
C HIS A 151 -2.10 1.78 12.12
N PRO A 152 -2.91 1.73 13.20
CA PRO A 152 -4.16 2.50 13.29
C PRO A 152 -3.94 4.01 13.26
N ASP A 153 -2.82 4.48 13.82
CA ASP A 153 -2.48 5.90 13.92
C ASP A 153 -1.63 6.43 12.76
N ALA A 154 -1.20 5.55 11.83
CA ALA A 154 -0.34 5.95 10.72
C ALA A 154 -1.14 6.56 9.56
N GLU A 155 -0.51 7.46 8.81
CA GLU A 155 -0.92 7.85 7.47
C GLU A 155 -0.31 6.82 6.48
N LEU A 156 -1.18 6.11 5.74
CA LEU A 156 -0.74 5.04 4.84
C LEU A 156 -0.68 5.55 3.40
N PHE A 157 0.43 5.26 2.72
CA PHE A 157 0.70 5.58 1.32
C PHE A 157 0.87 4.30 0.52
N PHE A 158 -0.02 4.04 -0.42
CA PHE A 158 0.11 2.88 -1.30
C PHE A 158 1.03 3.20 -2.48
N ILE A 159 2.10 2.44 -2.63
CA ILE A 159 3.11 2.59 -3.68
C ILE A 159 2.90 1.47 -4.69
N THR A 160 2.56 1.83 -5.92
CA THR A 160 2.29 0.86 -6.99
C THR A 160 2.76 1.37 -8.35
N GLY A 161 2.96 0.47 -9.31
CA GLY A 161 3.27 0.83 -10.68
C GLY A 161 2.05 1.32 -11.45
N ALA A 162 2.27 2.09 -12.51
CA ALA A 162 1.19 2.61 -13.35
C ALA A 162 0.37 1.52 -14.04
N ASP A 163 0.99 0.38 -14.35
CA ASP A 163 0.35 -0.82 -14.87
C ASP A 163 -0.68 -1.41 -13.90
N ALA A 164 -0.34 -1.48 -12.61
CA ALA A 164 -1.25 -1.98 -11.59
C ALA A 164 -2.39 -0.98 -11.29
N VAL A 165 -2.16 0.33 -11.45
CA VAL A 165 -3.24 1.34 -11.32
C VAL A 165 -4.29 1.14 -12.41
N ALA A 166 -3.89 0.85 -13.64
CA ALA A 166 -4.82 0.58 -14.73
C ALA A 166 -5.74 -0.62 -14.42
N GLU A 167 -5.19 -1.70 -13.84
CA GLU A 167 -5.95 -2.89 -13.44
C GLU A 167 -6.94 -2.65 -12.28
N ILE A 168 -6.69 -1.66 -11.42
CA ILE A 168 -7.59 -1.31 -10.31
C ILE A 168 -8.80 -0.51 -10.80
N MET A 169 -8.68 0.17 -11.94
CA MET A 169 -9.73 1.06 -12.47
C MET A 169 -10.68 0.36 -13.45
N GLU A 170 -10.44 -0.90 -13.82
CA GLU A 170 -11.32 -1.76 -14.62
C GLU A 170 -12.29 -2.57 -13.74
#